data_cc0b9b80a00f3607ed6f2d665a5a01d3
#
_entry.id   cc0b9b80a00f3607ed6f2d665a5a01d3
#
_cell.length_a   1.000
_cell.length_b   1.000
_cell.length_c   1.000
_cell.angle_alpha   90.00
_cell.angle_beta   90.00
_cell.angle_gamma   90.00
#
_symmetry.space_group_name_H-M   'P 1'
#
loop_
_entity.id
_entity.type
_entity.pdbx_description
1 polymer ?
#
loop_
_entity_poly.entity_id
_entity_poly.type
_entity_poly.pdbx_seq_one_letter_code
_entity_poly.pdbx_strand_id
1 'polypeptide(L)'
;MAQKEVELILLRQWASHLNMPIFLVDRDGNLLYYNEPAEVLLGRRFDEAGEMSVFDHSSLFETTAEDGSPIASEDMPLGIAMTQRRPAFQRIRFKALDGTQRLVEITAFPLEGQGGHRLGSVAIFWEAHGQ
;
A
#
# COMPACT_ATOMS: atom_id res chain seq x y z
N MET A 1 -19.65 -1.04 14.63
CA MET A 1 -19.35 -1.97 13.55
C MET A 1 -19.73 -1.37 12.19
N ALA A 2 -20.97 -1.01 12.02
CA ALA A 2 -21.42 -0.50 10.71
C ALA A 2 -20.70 0.79 10.30
N GLN A 3 -20.46 1.69 11.25
CA GLN A 3 -19.84 2.97 10.92
C GLN A 3 -18.41 2.77 10.37
N LYS A 4 -17.66 1.86 10.99
CA LYS A 4 -16.31 1.59 10.54
C LYS A 4 -16.32 1.03 9.12
N GLU A 5 -17.23 0.12 8.84
CA GLU A 5 -17.36 -0.44 7.51
C GLU A 5 -17.73 0.62 6.49
N VAL A 6 -18.63 1.54 6.87
CA VAL A 6 -19.03 2.61 5.98
C VAL A 6 -17.85 3.50 5.63
N GLU A 7 -17.01 3.83 6.63
CA GLU A 7 -15.84 4.65 6.38
C GLU A 7 -14.90 3.97 5.39
N LEU A 8 -14.68 2.67 5.55
CA LEU A 8 -13.78 1.94 4.65
C LEU A 8 -14.40 1.82 3.25
N ILE A 9 -15.70 1.64 3.16
CA ILE A 9 -16.38 1.60 1.86
C ILE A 9 -16.20 2.91 1.13
N LEU A 10 -16.39 4.02 1.85
CA LEU A 10 -16.24 5.35 1.23
C LEU A 10 -14.80 5.59 0.78
N LEU A 11 -13.84 5.15 1.60
CA LEU A 11 -12.43 5.27 1.22
C LEU A 11 -12.13 4.47 -0.03
N ARG A 12 -12.69 3.27 -0.13
CA ARG A 12 -12.48 2.44 -1.31
C ARG A 12 -13.07 3.08 -2.55
N GLN A 13 -14.26 3.67 -2.42
CA GLN A 13 -14.87 4.38 -3.54
C GLN A 13 -14.00 5.57 -3.96
N TRP A 14 -13.51 6.32 -2.97
CA TRP A 14 -12.63 7.44 -3.24
C TRP A 14 -11.37 6.98 -3.99
N ALA A 15 -10.73 5.93 -3.48
CA ALA A 15 -9.51 5.42 -4.09
C ALA A 15 -9.74 4.96 -5.52
N SER A 16 -10.92 4.40 -5.81
CA SER A 16 -11.21 3.88 -7.14
C SER A 16 -11.32 4.97 -8.19
N HIS A 17 -11.49 6.22 -7.76
CA HIS A 17 -11.60 7.34 -8.69
C HIS A 17 -10.27 8.07 -8.87
N LEU A 18 -9.24 7.68 -8.15
CA LEU A 18 -7.94 8.35 -8.24
C LEU A 18 -7.12 7.76 -9.37
N ASN A 19 -6.29 8.61 -9.94
CA ASN A 19 -5.44 8.26 -11.06
C ASN A 19 -4.04 7.85 -10.62
N MET A 20 -3.82 7.68 -9.32
CA MET A 20 -2.56 7.26 -8.74
C MET A 20 -2.73 5.91 -8.09
N PRO A 21 -1.69 5.05 -8.13
CA PRO A 21 -1.75 3.78 -7.40
C PRO A 21 -1.95 3.99 -5.91
N ILE A 22 -2.93 3.31 -5.34
CA ILE A 22 -3.27 3.43 -3.93
C ILE A 22 -3.57 2.07 -3.35
N PHE A 23 -3.02 1.79 -2.17
CA PHE A 23 -3.32 0.62 -1.35
C PHE A 23 -4.09 1.06 -0.12
N LEU A 24 -5.13 0.32 0.22
CA LEU A 24 -5.83 0.46 1.49
C LEU A 24 -5.60 -0.80 2.31
N VAL A 25 -5.23 -0.62 3.56
CA VAL A 25 -4.88 -1.72 4.46
C VAL A 25 -5.69 -1.51 5.75
N ASP A 26 -6.24 -2.59 6.31
CA ASP A 26 -6.98 -2.46 7.56
C ASP A 26 -6.01 -2.38 8.74
N ARG A 27 -6.56 -2.20 9.94
CA ARG A 27 -5.73 -2.00 11.13
C ARG A 27 -4.96 -3.25 11.53
N ASP A 28 -5.33 -4.40 11.00
CA ASP A 28 -4.65 -5.67 11.27
C ASP A 28 -3.57 -5.98 10.23
N GLY A 29 -3.42 -5.10 9.25
CA GLY A 29 -2.40 -5.29 8.24
C GLY A 29 -2.85 -6.08 7.04
N ASN A 30 -4.14 -6.30 6.88
CA ASN A 30 -4.68 -7.01 5.73
C ASN A 30 -4.99 -6.04 4.62
N LEU A 31 -4.62 -6.42 3.41
CA LEU A 31 -4.89 -5.61 2.24
C LEU A 31 -6.37 -5.63 1.95
N LEU A 32 -6.99 -4.44 1.97
CA LEU A 32 -8.41 -4.31 1.71
C LEU A 32 -8.69 -4.08 0.24
N TYR A 33 -7.82 -3.33 -0.44
CA TYR A 33 -8.11 -2.91 -1.79
C TYR A 33 -6.90 -2.21 -2.38
N TYR A 34 -6.68 -2.38 -3.67
CA TYR A 34 -5.87 -1.44 -4.42
C TYR A 34 -6.58 -1.15 -5.74
N ASN A 35 -6.38 0.05 -6.25
CA ASN A 35 -7.14 0.55 -7.39
C ASN A 35 -6.51 0.13 -8.71
N GLU A 36 -7.18 0.48 -9.81
CA GLU A 36 -6.73 0.07 -11.12
C GLU A 36 -5.32 0.55 -11.47
N PRO A 37 -4.94 1.81 -11.19
CA PRO A 37 -3.55 2.20 -11.43
C PRO A 37 -2.55 1.33 -10.68
N ALA A 38 -2.89 0.88 -9.48
CA ALA A 38 -2.02 -0.04 -8.74
C ALA A 38 -1.98 -1.39 -9.42
N GLU A 39 -3.09 -1.86 -9.96
CA GLU A 39 -3.13 -3.13 -10.69
C GLU A 39 -2.18 -3.10 -11.87
N VAL A 40 -2.17 -1.99 -12.59
CA VAL A 40 -1.29 -1.83 -13.76
C VAL A 40 0.17 -1.86 -13.32
N LEU A 41 0.47 -1.13 -12.25
CA LEU A 41 1.85 -1.04 -11.77
C LEU A 41 2.38 -2.38 -11.28
N LEU A 42 1.53 -3.12 -10.57
CA LEU A 42 1.94 -4.41 -9.99
C LEU A 42 1.91 -5.54 -10.99
N GLY A 43 1.10 -5.43 -12.02
CA GLY A 43 0.92 -6.51 -12.98
C GLY A 43 -0.03 -7.58 -12.47
N ARG A 44 -0.92 -7.23 -11.54
CA ARG A 44 -1.86 -8.18 -10.97
C ARG A 44 -3.12 -7.48 -10.52
N ARG A 45 -4.27 -8.03 -10.90
CA ARG A 45 -5.56 -7.47 -10.52
C ARG A 45 -5.86 -7.77 -9.06
N PHE A 46 -6.55 -6.85 -8.43
CA PHE A 46 -6.93 -7.05 -7.03
C PHE A 46 -7.83 -8.28 -6.86
N ASP A 47 -8.71 -8.52 -7.83
CA ASP A 47 -9.57 -9.71 -7.80
C ASP A 47 -8.75 -10.99 -7.67
N GLU A 48 -7.61 -11.02 -8.34
CA GLU A 48 -6.74 -12.20 -8.33
C GLU A 48 -5.93 -12.30 -7.06
N ALA A 49 -5.53 -11.14 -6.51
CA ALA A 49 -4.74 -11.13 -5.29
C ALA A 49 -5.57 -11.55 -4.09
N GLY A 50 -6.82 -11.05 -4.03
CA GLY A 50 -7.67 -11.30 -2.89
C GLY A 50 -7.15 -10.64 -1.63
N GLU A 51 -7.76 -10.96 -0.52
CA GLU A 51 -7.34 -10.44 0.77
C GLU A 51 -6.13 -11.20 1.26
N MET A 52 -5.12 -10.49 1.70
CA MET A 52 -3.93 -11.09 2.26
C MET A 52 -3.22 -10.04 3.10
N SER A 53 -2.31 -10.50 3.96
CA SER A 53 -1.48 -9.59 4.73
C SER A 53 -0.64 -8.74 3.77
N VAL A 54 -0.49 -7.46 4.10
CA VAL A 54 0.34 -6.58 3.28
C VAL A 54 1.79 -7.06 3.29
N PHE A 55 2.23 -7.72 4.35
CA PHE A 55 3.58 -8.25 4.41
C PHE A 55 3.76 -9.42 3.44
N ASP A 56 2.77 -10.30 3.36
CA ASP A 56 2.81 -11.39 2.38
C ASP A 56 2.76 -10.84 0.97
N HIS A 57 1.96 -9.81 0.76
CA HIS A 57 1.85 -9.16 -0.54
C HIS A 57 3.20 -8.58 -0.96
N SER A 58 3.89 -7.91 -0.04
CA SER A 58 5.20 -7.31 -0.34
C SER A 58 6.22 -8.35 -0.77
N SER A 59 6.20 -9.52 -0.14
CA SER A 59 7.19 -10.54 -0.47
C SER A 59 7.00 -11.12 -1.85
N LEU A 60 5.80 -11.02 -2.42
CA LEU A 60 5.56 -11.45 -3.79
C LEU A 60 6.31 -10.58 -4.80
N PHE A 61 6.65 -9.35 -4.43
CA PHE A 61 7.20 -8.38 -5.36
C PHE A 61 8.68 -8.10 -5.10
N GLU A 62 9.33 -8.90 -4.28
CA GLU A 62 10.78 -8.81 -4.05
C GLU A 62 11.20 -7.36 -3.80
N THR A 63 10.59 -6.74 -2.83
CA THR A 63 10.79 -5.32 -2.53
C THR A 63 12.12 -5.10 -1.82
N THR A 64 12.89 -4.12 -2.27
CA THR A 64 14.18 -3.77 -1.66
C THR A 64 14.28 -2.26 -1.53
N ALA A 65 15.31 -1.81 -0.79
CA ALA A 65 15.66 -0.40 -0.77
C ALA A 65 16.16 0.03 -2.14
N GLU A 66 16.31 1.34 -2.31
CA GLU A 66 16.69 1.89 -3.61
C GLU A 66 18.01 1.31 -4.12
N ASP A 67 18.95 1.06 -3.21
CA ASP A 67 20.27 0.52 -3.57
C ASP A 67 20.27 -0.99 -3.71
N GLY A 68 19.11 -1.64 -3.59
CA GLY A 68 18.98 -3.07 -3.72
C GLY A 68 19.16 -3.85 -2.44
N SER A 69 19.50 -3.18 -1.33
CA SER A 69 19.67 -3.88 -0.06
C SER A 69 18.31 -4.34 0.47
N PRO A 70 18.30 -5.41 1.28
CA PRO A 70 17.06 -5.89 1.85
C PRO A 70 16.40 -4.84 2.76
N ILE A 71 15.08 -4.87 2.82
CA ILE A 71 14.36 -3.97 3.70
C ILE A 71 13.28 -4.79 4.41
N ALA A 72 13.25 -4.68 5.72
CA ALA A 72 12.26 -5.40 6.52
C ALA A 72 10.88 -4.79 6.30
N SER A 73 9.84 -5.62 6.35
CA SER A 73 8.48 -5.15 6.12
C SER A 73 8.09 -4.03 7.08
N GLU A 74 8.52 -4.13 8.34
CA GLU A 74 8.16 -3.10 9.32
C GLU A 74 8.88 -1.78 9.07
N ASP A 75 9.91 -1.78 8.23
CA ASP A 75 10.65 -0.57 7.87
C ASP A 75 10.15 0.03 6.56
N MET A 76 9.19 -0.62 5.91
CA MET A 76 8.55 -0.07 4.72
C MET A 76 7.55 1.01 5.14
N PRO A 77 7.20 1.93 4.24
CA PRO A 77 6.29 3.02 4.62
C PRO A 77 5.00 2.55 5.27
N LEU A 78 4.34 1.51 4.70
CA LEU A 78 3.12 0.99 5.33
C LEU A 78 3.41 0.39 6.69
N GLY A 79 4.53 -0.31 6.83
CA GLY A 79 4.91 -0.88 8.12
C GLY A 79 5.09 0.18 9.17
N ILE A 80 5.74 1.30 8.81
CA ILE A 80 5.93 2.40 9.73
C ILE A 80 4.60 3.05 10.09
N ALA A 81 3.75 3.27 9.09
CA ALA A 81 2.45 3.89 9.34
C ALA A 81 1.61 3.03 10.29
N MET A 82 1.68 1.70 10.11
CA MET A 82 0.88 0.79 10.92
C MET A 82 1.40 0.66 12.34
N THR A 83 2.72 0.57 12.51
CA THR A 83 3.28 0.28 13.83
C THR A 83 3.64 1.53 14.62
N GLN A 84 4.08 2.57 13.95
CA GLN A 84 4.50 3.81 14.61
C GLN A 84 3.47 4.92 14.51
N ARG A 85 2.40 4.69 13.76
CA ARG A 85 1.24 5.58 13.67
C ARG A 85 1.66 6.98 13.22
N ARG A 86 2.54 7.03 12.21
CA ARG A 86 2.99 8.28 11.65
C ARG A 86 3.20 8.13 10.15
N PRO A 87 3.17 9.23 9.40
CA PRO A 87 3.45 9.17 7.98
C PRO A 87 4.89 8.75 7.72
N ALA A 88 5.10 8.11 6.59
CA ALA A 88 6.44 7.70 6.16
C ALA A 88 6.52 7.81 4.65
N PHE A 89 7.72 8.10 4.18
CA PHE A 89 8.01 8.22 2.76
C PHE A 89 9.30 7.48 2.46
N GLN A 90 9.33 6.78 1.32
CA GLN A 90 10.55 6.07 0.93
C GLN A 90 10.53 5.81 -0.56
N ARG A 91 11.71 5.75 -1.15
CA ARG A 91 11.89 5.29 -2.51
C ARG A 91 12.38 3.85 -2.45
N ILE A 92 11.68 2.95 -3.14
CA ILE A 92 11.99 1.52 -3.10
C ILE A 92 11.98 0.94 -4.50
N ARG A 93 12.59 -0.24 -4.62
CA ARG A 93 12.53 -1.02 -5.85
C ARG A 93 11.66 -2.23 -5.62
N PHE A 94 10.91 -2.61 -6.63
CA PHE A 94 10.22 -3.89 -6.58
C PHE A 94 10.17 -4.51 -7.97
N LYS A 95 9.93 -5.81 -8.00
CA LYS A 95 9.82 -6.55 -9.24
C LYS A 95 8.35 -6.93 -9.40
N ALA A 96 7.69 -6.37 -10.41
CA ALA A 96 6.31 -6.68 -10.70
C ALA A 96 6.19 -8.14 -11.13
N LEU A 97 4.98 -8.66 -11.09
CA LEU A 97 4.76 -10.08 -11.42
C LEU A 97 5.08 -10.39 -12.86
N ASP A 98 5.07 -9.40 -13.74
CA ASP A 98 5.45 -9.59 -15.14
C ASP A 98 6.97 -9.56 -15.34
N GLY A 99 7.73 -9.47 -14.26
CA GLY A 99 9.19 -9.45 -14.31
C GLY A 99 9.81 -8.08 -14.45
N THR A 100 9.01 -7.04 -14.61
CA THR A 100 9.50 -5.67 -14.78
C THR A 100 9.99 -5.13 -13.45
N GLN A 101 11.20 -4.58 -13.43
CA GLN A 101 11.70 -3.89 -12.25
C GLN A 101 11.25 -2.44 -12.27
N ARG A 102 10.82 -1.95 -11.11
CA ARG A 102 10.31 -0.59 -11.01
C ARG A 102 10.88 0.08 -9.78
N LEU A 103 11.21 1.35 -9.95
CA LEU A 103 11.60 2.21 -8.84
C LEU A 103 10.41 3.11 -8.55
N VAL A 104 9.92 3.07 -7.31
CA VAL A 104 8.73 3.83 -6.95
C VAL A 104 8.99 4.63 -5.69
N GLU A 105 8.26 5.73 -5.57
CA GLU A 105 8.22 6.52 -4.35
C GLU A 105 6.89 6.24 -3.69
N ILE A 106 6.92 5.98 -2.39
CA ILE A 106 5.73 5.64 -1.62
C ILE A 106 5.60 6.59 -0.45
N THR A 107 4.40 7.14 -0.27
CA THR A 107 4.05 7.78 0.98
C THR A 107 2.93 6.97 1.60
N ALA A 108 3.03 6.74 2.90
CA ALA A 108 2.01 5.99 3.62
C ALA A 108 1.68 6.74 4.89
N PHE A 109 0.43 6.64 5.32
CA PHE A 109 0.00 7.32 6.53
C PHE A 109 -1.15 6.55 7.17
N PRO A 110 -1.30 6.67 8.49
CA PRO A 110 -2.40 5.99 9.16
C PRO A 110 -3.71 6.71 8.91
N LEU A 111 -4.79 5.95 8.92
CA LEU A 111 -6.15 6.48 8.82
C LEU A 111 -6.81 6.37 10.16
N GLU A 112 -7.41 7.47 10.60
CA GLU A 112 -8.15 7.49 11.84
C GLU A 112 -9.56 7.98 11.57
N GLY A 113 -10.53 7.31 12.19
CA GLY A 113 -11.91 7.73 12.12
C GLY A 113 -12.27 8.57 13.32
N GLN A 114 -13.57 8.65 13.56
CA GLN A 114 -14.08 9.42 14.67
C GLN A 114 -13.58 8.86 16.00
N GLY A 115 -13.31 9.76 16.93
CA GLY A 115 -12.88 9.35 18.26
C GLY A 115 -11.50 8.74 18.31
N GLY A 116 -10.68 8.98 17.29
CA GLY A 116 -9.34 8.43 17.25
C GLY A 116 -9.26 6.96 16.91
N HIS A 117 -10.34 6.37 16.41
CA HIS A 117 -10.31 4.98 16.01
C HIS A 117 -9.35 4.75 14.86
N ARG A 118 -8.55 3.71 14.98
CA ARG A 118 -7.68 3.30 13.88
C ARG A 118 -8.50 2.55 12.85
N LEU A 119 -8.54 3.07 11.65
CA LEU A 119 -9.21 2.40 10.54
C LEU A 119 -8.26 1.52 9.76
N GLY A 120 -7.02 1.94 9.65
CA GLY A 120 -6.03 1.25 8.84
C GLY A 120 -4.98 2.22 8.37
N SER A 121 -4.46 1.98 7.17
CA SER A 121 -3.44 2.84 6.58
C SER A 121 -3.63 2.91 5.08
N VAL A 122 -3.11 3.98 4.50
CA VAL A 122 -3.11 4.19 3.06
C VAL A 122 -1.68 4.31 2.59
N ALA A 123 -1.39 3.71 1.44
CA ALA A 123 -0.14 3.97 0.74
C ALA A 123 -0.48 4.49 -0.64
N ILE A 124 0.15 5.60 -1.01
CA ILE A 124 0.04 6.17 -2.34
C ILE A 124 1.43 6.10 -2.95
N PHE A 125 1.52 5.60 -4.17
CA PHE A 125 2.83 5.49 -4.77
C PHE A 125 2.79 5.85 -6.25
N TRP A 126 3.95 6.17 -6.79
CA TRP A 126 4.10 6.56 -8.18
C TRP A 126 5.50 6.15 -8.63
N GLU A 127 5.67 5.99 -9.93
CA GLU A 127 6.97 5.65 -10.46
C GLU A 127 7.91 6.82 -10.31
N ALA A 128 9.10 6.54 -9.80
CA ALA A 128 10.15 7.55 -9.73
C ALA A 128 10.77 7.65 -11.12
N HIS A 129 10.88 8.88 -11.60
CA HIS A 129 11.56 9.11 -12.86
C HIS A 129 13.01 9.34 -12.55
N GLY A 130 13.76 8.55 -13.11
CA GLY A 130 15.04 8.43 -12.81
C GLY A 130 15.94 9.41 -12.98
N GLN A 131 16.71 9.53 -12.73
CA GLN A 131 17.77 9.81 -12.97
C GLN A 131 18.48 10.12 -12.11
#